data_be52127eed8eb11947878cb1d78d1b67
#
_entry.id   be52127eed8eb11947878cb1d78d1b67
#
_cell.length_a   1.000
_cell.length_b   1.000
_cell.length_c   1.000
_cell.angle_alpha   90.00
_cell.angle_beta   90.00
_cell.angle_gamma   90.00
#
_symmetry.space_group_name_H-M   'P 1'
#
loop_
_entity.id
_entity.type
_entity.pdbx_description
1 polymer ?
#
loop_
_entity_poly.entity_id
_entity_poly.type
_entity_poly.pdbx_seq_one_letter_code
_entity_poly.pdbx_strand_id
1 'polypeptide(L)'
;MSAANGHAHENGGPMTGQPTALEVPITSPQSAERVAELVAALEVPFDPAQIEWRVTNTTQNQQPVRGQVIPYADQRAYTDRLNALLTPAGWTRRYTVHTSANFERAKDKRIVAKVLVTCELTIFGLGSHSATGEEWADNDNAGTAAEAQAFKRACSCFGLGRYLYHFTGVWVDLDERKRPKNIPRLFGWATPQGWREGLRPGQEAKSASSTPKPAPGAREVSAEDANALVRQVLELAEPLGWRLYRGLLRTGARVWNPTEIRDADVLRKVLAQMQSADRGLRRLEAALNRVGPEALVPILRSLRLNSLAQVDNLETLKRVVHQAERVAESTH
;
A
#
# COMPACT_ATOMS: atom_id res chain seq x y z
N MET A 1 62.37 40.41 59.98
CA MET A 1 61.06 41.13 60.09
C MET A 1 60.35 40.89 58.74
N SER A 2 59.54 39.88 58.67
CA SER A 2 58.71 39.69 57.49
C SER A 2 57.44 38.94 57.95
N ALA A 3 56.29 39.56 57.76
CA ALA A 3 54.99 39.05 58.07
C ALA A 3 54.50 38.12 57.00
N ALA A 4 54.09 36.92 57.39
CA ALA A 4 53.45 35.98 56.52
C ALA A 4 51.93 36.20 56.47
N ASN A 5 51.34 36.48 55.33
CA ASN A 5 49.90 36.47 55.09
C ASN A 5 49.47 35.08 54.62
N GLY A 6 48.68 34.42 55.50
CA GLY A 6 48.02 33.18 55.13
C GLY A 6 46.70 33.48 54.41
N HIS A 7 46.56 33.01 53.19
CA HIS A 7 45.27 32.93 52.50
C HIS A 7 44.62 31.56 52.80
N ALA A 8 43.49 31.60 53.45
CA ALA A 8 42.62 30.45 53.60
C ALA A 8 41.95 30.12 52.27
N HIS A 9 42.15 28.91 51.78
CA HIS A 9 41.42 28.33 50.62
C HIS A 9 40.06 27.81 51.17
N GLU A 10 39.00 28.46 50.80
CA GLU A 10 37.67 27.88 50.94
C GLU A 10 37.46 26.77 49.92
N ASN A 11 37.29 25.56 50.38
CA ASN A 11 36.89 24.40 49.62
C ASN A 11 35.44 24.55 49.15
N GLY A 12 35.20 24.92 47.92
CA GLY A 12 33.91 24.76 47.23
C GLY A 12 33.64 23.27 46.99
N GLY A 13 32.70 22.71 47.77
CA GLY A 13 32.21 21.35 47.57
C GLY A 13 31.58 21.18 46.18
N PRO A 14 31.61 19.98 45.58
CA PRO A 14 31.02 19.73 44.29
C PRO A 14 29.50 19.88 44.36
N MET A 15 28.96 20.79 43.58
CA MET A 15 27.53 20.87 43.30
C MET A 15 27.10 19.64 42.46
N THR A 16 26.75 18.55 43.14
CA THR A 16 26.06 17.42 42.54
C THR A 16 24.58 17.74 42.45
N GLY A 17 24.23 18.69 41.58
CA GLY A 17 22.87 18.81 41.07
C GLY A 17 22.70 17.83 39.94
N GLN A 18 22.31 16.61 40.24
CA GLN A 18 21.73 15.74 39.17
C GLN A 18 20.50 16.48 38.65
N PRO A 19 20.33 16.62 37.29
CA PRO A 19 19.09 17.12 36.76
C PRO A 19 17.99 16.15 37.18
N THR A 20 17.07 16.63 38.02
CA THR A 20 15.84 15.92 38.36
C THR A 20 15.18 15.58 37.04
N ALA A 21 15.12 14.30 36.69
CA ALA A 21 14.36 13.84 35.54
C ALA A 21 12.95 14.41 35.69
N LEU A 22 12.52 15.25 34.77
CA LEU A 22 11.12 15.65 34.69
C LEU A 22 10.33 14.36 34.59
N GLU A 23 9.65 13.98 35.64
CA GLU A 23 8.67 12.91 35.64
C GLU A 23 7.63 13.32 34.60
N VAL A 24 7.77 12.76 33.39
CA VAL A 24 6.71 12.82 32.39
C VAL A 24 5.54 12.11 33.04
N PRO A 25 4.39 12.78 33.26
CA PRO A 25 3.27 12.13 33.91
C PRO A 25 2.93 10.90 33.10
N ILE A 26 3.05 9.72 33.67
CA ILE A 26 2.54 8.47 33.14
C ILE A 26 1.04 8.73 33.04
N THR A 27 0.58 9.08 31.80
CA THR A 27 -0.84 9.28 31.52
C THR A 27 -1.56 8.03 31.98
N SER A 28 -2.48 8.16 32.89
CA SER A 28 -3.43 7.11 33.27
C SER A 28 -3.98 6.45 32.02
N PRO A 29 -4.20 5.12 31.99
CA PRO A 29 -4.69 4.43 30.82
C PRO A 29 -5.92 5.18 30.30
N GLN A 30 -5.81 5.68 29.06
CA GLN A 30 -6.92 6.38 28.44
C GLN A 30 -8.08 5.39 28.33
N SER A 31 -9.30 5.85 28.59
CA SER A 31 -10.46 4.98 28.43
C SER A 31 -10.49 4.46 26.99
N ALA A 32 -10.99 3.25 26.77
CA ALA A 32 -11.10 2.66 25.44
C ALA A 32 -11.86 3.57 24.45
N GLU A 33 -12.81 4.33 24.95
CA GLU A 33 -13.57 5.34 24.19
C GLU A 33 -12.65 6.46 23.68
N ARG A 34 -11.79 6.99 24.55
CA ARG A 34 -10.85 8.05 24.18
C ARG A 34 -9.84 7.59 23.13
N VAL A 35 -9.37 6.36 23.24
CA VAL A 35 -8.51 5.72 22.23
C VAL A 35 -9.24 5.62 20.90
N ALA A 36 -10.49 5.14 20.90
CA ALA A 36 -11.30 5.01 19.69
C ALA A 36 -11.57 6.37 19.02
N GLU A 37 -11.88 7.41 19.79
CA GLU A 37 -12.05 8.78 19.29
C GLU A 37 -10.78 9.32 18.63
N LEU A 38 -9.62 9.11 19.25
CA LEU A 38 -8.34 9.57 18.73
C LEU A 38 -7.98 8.85 17.44
N VAL A 39 -8.14 7.52 17.39
CA VAL A 39 -7.92 6.74 16.17
C VAL A 39 -8.85 7.20 15.05
N ALA A 40 -10.13 7.40 15.33
CA ALA A 40 -11.09 7.93 14.35
C ALA A 40 -10.70 9.32 13.82
N ALA A 41 -10.15 10.19 14.70
CA ALA A 41 -9.67 11.51 14.30
C ALA A 41 -8.38 11.44 13.43
N LEU A 42 -7.49 10.49 13.70
CA LEU A 42 -6.28 10.24 12.91
C LEU A 42 -6.64 9.71 11.50
N GLU A 43 -7.66 8.90 11.37
CA GLU A 43 -8.10 8.31 10.10
C GLU A 43 -8.74 9.32 9.12
N VAL A 44 -9.22 10.47 9.61
CA VAL A 44 -9.84 11.49 8.75
C VAL A 44 -8.88 11.92 7.64
N PRO A 45 -9.27 11.91 6.36
CA PRO A 45 -8.43 12.38 5.26
C PRO A 45 -7.89 13.79 5.47
N PHE A 46 -6.77 14.11 4.84
CA PHE A 46 -6.24 15.47 4.79
C PHE A 46 -7.18 16.39 3.99
N ASP A 47 -7.09 17.70 4.25
CA ASP A 47 -7.75 18.69 3.42
C ASP A 47 -7.29 18.52 1.95
N PRO A 48 -8.18 18.58 0.95
CA PRO A 48 -7.81 18.51 -0.46
C PRO A 48 -6.72 19.51 -0.87
N ALA A 49 -6.63 20.67 -0.21
CA ALA A 49 -5.58 21.67 -0.46
C ALA A 49 -4.18 21.18 -0.03
N GLN A 50 -4.08 20.19 0.83
CA GLN A 50 -2.82 19.56 1.26
C GLN A 50 -2.39 18.37 0.38
N ILE A 51 -3.18 18.05 -0.65
CA ILE A 51 -2.93 16.90 -1.53
C ILE A 51 -2.35 17.39 -2.87
N GLU A 52 -1.19 16.88 -3.18
CA GLU A 52 -0.52 17.00 -4.46
C GLU A 52 -0.71 15.74 -5.30
N TRP A 53 -0.64 15.87 -6.63
CA TRP A 53 -0.65 14.71 -7.51
C TRP A 53 0.75 14.48 -8.08
N ARG A 54 1.32 13.31 -7.82
CA ARG A 54 2.68 12.94 -8.27
C ARG A 54 2.61 11.91 -9.37
N VAL A 55 3.40 12.15 -10.43
CA VAL A 55 3.58 11.19 -11.53
C VAL A 55 4.48 10.06 -11.05
N THR A 56 3.97 8.83 -11.10
CA THR A 56 4.71 7.62 -10.72
C THR A 56 5.26 6.86 -11.91
N ASN A 57 4.51 6.82 -13.02
CA ASN A 57 4.89 6.18 -14.26
C ASN A 57 4.52 7.06 -15.45
N THR A 58 5.24 6.90 -16.56
CA THR A 58 4.93 7.58 -17.82
C THR A 58 4.86 6.58 -18.96
N THR A 59 4.01 6.86 -19.97
CA THR A 59 4.01 6.07 -21.20
C THR A 59 5.32 6.30 -21.94
N GLN A 60 5.88 5.19 -22.48
CA GLN A 60 7.02 5.24 -23.39
C GLN A 60 6.51 5.16 -24.82
N ASN A 61 7.10 5.95 -25.73
CA ASN A 61 6.82 5.92 -27.18
C ASN A 61 5.36 6.19 -27.58
N GLN A 62 4.59 6.91 -26.77
CA GLN A 62 3.22 7.35 -27.10
C GLN A 62 3.12 8.87 -27.11
N GLN A 63 2.36 9.41 -28.08
CA GLN A 63 1.97 10.81 -28.13
C GLN A 63 0.44 10.90 -28.08
N PRO A 64 -0.16 11.72 -27.21
CA PRO A 64 0.48 12.52 -26.16
C PRO A 64 1.08 11.65 -25.05
N VAL A 65 2.13 12.16 -24.41
CA VAL A 65 2.73 11.49 -23.24
C VAL A 65 1.72 11.51 -22.10
N ARG A 66 1.45 10.33 -21.53
CA ARG A 66 0.56 10.17 -20.37
C ARG A 66 1.34 9.75 -19.15
N GLY A 67 0.90 10.20 -17.99
CA GLY A 67 1.45 9.82 -16.69
C GLY A 67 0.40 9.19 -15.80
N GLN A 68 0.80 8.16 -15.07
CA GLN A 68 0.02 7.64 -13.95
C GLN A 68 0.30 8.51 -12.74
N VAL A 69 -0.74 9.13 -12.19
CA VAL A 69 -0.63 10.01 -11.02
C VAL A 69 -1.31 9.41 -9.81
N ILE A 70 -0.71 9.62 -8.65
CA ILE A 70 -1.27 9.27 -7.35
C ILE A 70 -1.35 10.51 -6.46
N PRO A 71 -2.33 10.60 -5.55
CA PRO A 71 -2.37 11.66 -4.56
C PRO A 71 -1.24 11.47 -3.53
N TYR A 72 -0.68 12.56 -3.10
CA TYR A 72 0.45 12.62 -2.19
C TYR A 72 0.23 13.73 -1.17
N ALA A 73 0.49 13.46 0.10
CA ALA A 73 0.58 14.46 1.14
C ALA A 73 2.03 14.63 1.61
N ASP A 74 2.47 15.87 1.75
CA ASP A 74 3.78 16.17 2.32
C ASP A 74 3.85 15.72 3.78
N GLN A 75 5.06 15.40 4.28
CA GLN A 75 5.22 14.96 5.67
C GLN A 75 4.82 16.04 6.69
N ARG A 76 4.83 17.32 6.31
CA ARG A 76 4.38 18.42 7.16
C ARG A 76 2.90 18.31 7.49
N ALA A 77 2.06 17.90 6.54
CA ALA A 77 0.63 17.66 6.79
C ALA A 77 0.40 16.58 7.87
N TYR A 78 1.25 15.54 7.90
CA TYR A 78 1.21 14.53 8.96
C TYR A 78 1.63 15.10 10.31
N THR A 79 2.72 15.86 10.35
CA THR A 79 3.21 16.53 11.57
C THR A 79 2.17 17.51 12.11
N ASP A 80 1.58 18.34 11.26
CA ASP A 80 0.55 19.30 11.63
C ASP A 80 -0.70 18.61 12.20
N ARG A 81 -1.11 17.49 11.60
CA ARG A 81 -2.25 16.71 12.12
C ARG A 81 -1.92 16.08 13.48
N LEU A 82 -0.74 15.52 13.68
CA LEU A 82 -0.31 15.00 14.98
C LEU A 82 -0.27 16.10 16.03
N ASN A 83 0.29 17.27 15.70
CA ASN A 83 0.35 18.42 16.61
C ASN A 83 -1.05 18.97 16.93
N ALA A 84 -1.96 19.00 15.96
CA ALA A 84 -3.33 19.47 16.19
C ALA A 84 -4.15 18.54 17.10
N LEU A 85 -3.94 17.23 17.02
CA LEU A 85 -4.70 16.24 17.79
C LEU A 85 -4.06 15.93 19.16
N LEU A 86 -2.72 15.95 19.24
CA LEU A 86 -1.96 15.43 20.38
C LEU A 86 -1.10 16.48 21.06
N THR A 87 -0.97 17.68 20.50
CA THR A 87 0.08 18.65 20.79
C THR A 87 1.50 18.10 20.50
N PRO A 88 2.55 18.91 20.40
CA PRO A 88 3.92 18.42 20.20
C PRO A 88 4.44 17.52 21.33
N ALA A 89 3.85 17.59 22.52
CA ALA A 89 4.25 16.78 23.67
C ALA A 89 3.58 15.39 23.68
N GLY A 90 2.52 15.18 22.90
CA GLY A 90 1.74 13.93 22.88
C GLY A 90 2.30 12.84 21.96
N TRP A 91 3.40 13.10 21.26
CA TRP A 91 4.02 12.13 20.37
C TRP A 91 5.52 12.38 20.21
N THR A 92 6.24 11.36 19.75
CA THR A 92 7.66 11.48 19.40
C THR A 92 8.03 10.52 18.30
N ARG A 93 9.17 10.75 17.62
CA ARG A 93 9.70 9.87 16.61
C ARG A 93 11.21 9.67 16.77
N ARG A 94 11.67 8.48 16.44
CA ARG A 94 13.09 8.14 16.37
C ARG A 94 13.42 7.57 15.01
N TYR A 95 14.55 7.95 14.46
CA TYR A 95 15.06 7.39 13.21
C TYR A 95 16.30 6.54 13.44
N THR A 96 16.38 5.43 12.71
CA THR A 96 17.57 4.62 12.57
C THR A 96 17.92 4.54 11.09
N VAL A 97 19.15 4.93 10.76
CA VAL A 97 19.61 5.01 9.37
C VAL A 97 20.54 3.85 9.08
N HIS A 98 20.30 3.16 7.97
CA HIS A 98 21.14 2.08 7.46
C HIS A 98 21.43 2.31 5.98
N THR A 99 22.48 1.67 5.48
CA THR A 99 22.75 1.55 4.05
C THR A 99 22.74 0.08 3.65
N SER A 100 22.16 -0.21 2.48
CA SER A 100 22.25 -1.54 1.91
C SER A 100 23.65 -1.81 1.34
N ALA A 101 23.95 -3.07 1.04
CA ALA A 101 25.01 -3.38 0.10
C ALA A 101 24.71 -2.79 -1.29
N ASN A 102 25.76 -2.60 -2.08
CA ASN A 102 25.60 -2.18 -3.47
C ASN A 102 24.96 -3.29 -4.30
N PHE A 103 24.02 -2.95 -5.17
CA PHE A 103 23.41 -3.87 -6.11
C PHE A 103 23.01 -3.16 -7.41
N GLU A 104 22.82 -3.95 -8.48
CA GLU A 104 22.49 -3.40 -9.78
C GLU A 104 21.05 -2.87 -9.79
N ARG A 105 20.89 -1.60 -10.15
CA ARG A 105 19.58 -0.98 -10.31
C ARG A 105 18.99 -1.36 -11.68
N ALA A 106 17.82 -2.00 -11.69
CA ALA A 106 17.21 -2.55 -12.90
C ALA A 106 16.95 -1.51 -14.01
N LYS A 107 16.71 -0.23 -13.62
CA LYS A 107 16.35 0.85 -14.55
C LYS A 107 17.48 1.27 -15.49
N ASP A 108 18.70 1.37 -14.98
CA ASP A 108 19.87 1.95 -15.69
C ASP A 108 21.16 1.14 -15.54
N LYS A 109 21.06 -0.04 -14.91
CA LYS A 109 22.17 -0.99 -14.72
C LYS A 109 23.34 -0.46 -13.87
N ARG A 110 23.14 0.65 -13.16
CA ARG A 110 24.14 1.20 -12.25
C ARG A 110 24.19 0.41 -10.95
N ILE A 111 25.40 0.24 -10.42
CA ILE A 111 25.62 -0.38 -9.12
C ILE A 111 25.57 0.70 -8.05
N VAL A 112 24.53 0.69 -7.22
CA VAL A 112 24.26 1.73 -6.23
C VAL A 112 23.69 1.10 -4.96
N ALA A 113 24.03 1.67 -3.79
CA ALA A 113 23.41 1.33 -2.52
C ALA A 113 22.03 2.01 -2.37
N LYS A 114 21.25 1.57 -1.40
CA LYS A 114 20.07 2.29 -0.91
C LYS A 114 20.33 2.84 0.50
N VAL A 115 19.83 4.04 0.76
CA VAL A 115 19.62 4.55 2.11
C VAL A 115 18.32 3.96 2.62
N LEU A 116 18.39 3.30 3.77
CA LEU A 116 17.25 2.68 4.46
C LEU A 116 17.06 3.45 5.78
N VAL A 117 15.88 3.97 6.00
CA VAL A 117 15.55 4.68 7.25
C VAL A 117 14.37 3.99 7.91
N THR A 118 14.54 3.55 9.14
CA THR A 118 13.43 3.08 9.98
C THR A 118 12.99 4.22 10.89
N CYS A 119 11.71 4.58 10.82
CA CYS A 119 11.05 5.50 11.74
C CYS A 119 10.26 4.71 12.76
N GLU A 120 10.55 4.90 14.03
CA GLU A 120 9.70 4.49 15.14
C GLU A 120 8.89 5.72 15.59
N LEU A 121 7.58 5.66 15.45
CA LEU A 121 6.63 6.68 15.89
C LEU A 121 5.94 6.20 17.14
N THR A 122 6.04 6.97 18.20
CA THR A 122 5.33 6.74 19.47
C THR A 122 4.27 7.81 19.66
N ILE A 123 3.02 7.40 19.84
CA ILE A 123 1.92 8.25 20.30
C ILE A 123 1.63 7.85 21.75
N PHE A 124 1.83 8.78 22.68
CA PHE A 124 1.66 8.50 24.10
C PHE A 124 0.20 8.13 24.40
N GLY A 125 0.01 6.97 25.02
CA GLY A 125 -1.31 6.39 25.27
C GLY A 125 -1.85 5.46 24.17
N LEU A 126 -1.23 5.44 22.95
CA LEU A 126 -1.56 4.48 21.90
C LEU A 126 -0.46 3.43 21.66
N GLY A 127 0.80 3.75 22.02
CA GLY A 127 1.94 2.86 21.79
C GLY A 127 2.85 3.30 20.65
N SER A 128 3.68 2.37 20.13
CA SER A 128 4.68 2.63 19.12
C SER A 128 4.49 1.73 17.90
N HIS A 129 4.69 2.30 16.72
CA HIS A 129 4.80 1.57 15.46
C HIS A 129 6.03 2.00 14.69
N SER A 130 6.65 1.06 13.99
CA SER A 130 7.80 1.34 13.14
C SER A 130 7.53 0.99 11.69
N ALA A 131 8.17 1.74 10.79
CA ALA A 131 8.14 1.46 9.36
C ALA A 131 9.42 1.95 8.69
N THR A 132 9.79 1.32 7.58
CA THR A 132 11.02 1.63 6.85
C THR A 132 10.71 2.34 5.55
N GLY A 133 11.45 3.41 5.26
CA GLY A 133 11.56 4.07 3.97
C GLY A 133 12.88 3.74 3.30
N GLU A 134 12.93 3.83 1.98
CA GLU A 134 14.14 3.58 1.22
C GLU A 134 14.27 4.54 0.02
N GLU A 135 15.51 4.91 -0.29
CA GLU A 135 15.83 5.70 -1.47
C GLU A 135 17.20 5.31 -2.03
N TRP A 136 17.42 5.49 -3.33
CA TRP A 136 18.71 5.27 -3.94
C TRP A 136 19.73 6.30 -3.44
N ALA A 137 20.90 5.83 -3.00
CA ALA A 137 21.91 6.68 -2.35
C ALA A 137 22.52 7.74 -3.27
N ASP A 138 22.38 7.58 -4.60
CA ASP A 138 22.82 8.55 -5.61
C ASP A 138 21.79 9.63 -5.94
N ASN A 139 20.66 9.66 -5.24
CA ASN A 139 19.69 10.77 -5.34
C ASN A 139 20.09 11.89 -4.37
N ASP A 140 20.01 13.14 -4.82
CA ASP A 140 20.45 14.32 -4.06
C ASP A 140 19.84 14.45 -2.65
N ASN A 141 18.63 13.97 -2.47
CA ASN A 141 17.88 14.04 -1.19
C ASN A 141 17.54 12.65 -0.64
N ALA A 142 18.42 11.66 -0.86
CA ALA A 142 18.14 10.27 -0.50
C ALA A 142 17.74 10.08 0.96
N GLY A 143 18.48 10.67 1.90
CA GLY A 143 18.20 10.60 3.34
C GLY A 143 16.85 11.19 3.68
N THR A 144 16.61 12.44 3.29
CA THR A 144 15.35 13.16 3.58
C THR A 144 14.13 12.45 2.95
N ALA A 145 14.29 11.91 1.73
CA ALA A 145 13.23 11.17 1.05
C ALA A 145 12.90 9.86 1.77
N ALA A 146 13.92 9.11 2.20
CA ALA A 146 13.76 7.88 2.96
C ALA A 146 13.13 8.13 4.35
N GLU A 147 13.57 9.21 5.07
CA GLU A 147 12.96 9.63 6.33
C GLU A 147 11.48 9.99 6.18
N ALA A 148 11.14 10.82 5.19
CA ALA A 148 9.77 11.23 4.92
C ALA A 148 8.87 10.02 4.60
N GLN A 149 9.40 9.05 3.86
CA GLN A 149 8.68 7.83 3.52
C GLN A 149 8.48 6.95 4.75
N ALA A 150 9.52 6.74 5.57
CA ALA A 150 9.46 5.96 6.81
C ALA A 150 8.43 6.54 7.78
N PHE A 151 8.48 7.85 8.01
CA PHE A 151 7.56 8.54 8.91
C PHE A 151 6.09 8.40 8.46
N LYS A 152 5.79 8.65 7.19
CA LYS A 152 4.41 8.53 6.67
C LYS A 152 3.90 7.09 6.75
N ARG A 153 4.77 6.09 6.53
CA ARG A 153 4.42 4.68 6.71
C ARG A 153 4.14 4.34 8.17
N ALA A 154 4.94 4.86 9.11
CA ALA A 154 4.68 4.68 10.54
C ALA A 154 3.37 5.36 10.98
N CYS A 155 3.08 6.57 10.49
CA CYS A 155 1.79 7.24 10.71
C CYS A 155 0.60 6.41 10.21
N SER A 156 0.76 5.73 9.06
CA SER A 156 -0.32 4.92 8.50
C SER A 156 -0.69 3.70 9.35
N CYS A 157 0.19 3.25 10.23
CA CYS A 157 -0.11 2.19 11.21
C CYS A 157 -1.12 2.65 12.26
N PHE A 158 -1.17 3.96 12.53
CA PHE A 158 -2.18 4.59 13.39
C PHE A 158 -3.41 5.11 12.61
N GLY A 159 -3.52 4.79 11.32
CA GLY A 159 -4.61 5.27 10.45
C GLY A 159 -4.31 6.58 9.72
N LEU A 160 -3.37 7.41 10.19
CA LEU A 160 -3.08 8.73 9.64
C LEU A 160 -2.50 8.63 8.21
N GLY A 161 -3.25 9.17 7.24
CA GLY A 161 -2.89 9.13 5.83
C GLY A 161 -3.02 7.75 5.17
N ARG A 162 -3.54 6.73 5.89
CA ARG A 162 -3.71 5.37 5.38
C ARG A 162 -4.62 5.29 4.15
N TYR A 163 -5.62 6.15 4.06
CA TYR A 163 -6.54 6.23 2.93
C TYR A 163 -5.82 6.47 1.59
N LEU A 164 -4.64 7.12 1.57
CA LEU A 164 -3.86 7.36 0.36
C LEU A 164 -3.37 6.07 -0.31
N TYR A 165 -3.23 4.97 0.44
CA TYR A 165 -2.82 3.67 -0.10
C TYR A 165 -3.93 2.93 -0.86
N HIS A 166 -5.17 3.44 -0.83
CA HIS A 166 -6.27 2.89 -1.63
C HIS A 166 -6.29 3.40 -3.08
N PHE A 167 -5.46 4.41 -3.41
CA PHE A 167 -5.34 4.90 -4.77
C PHE A 167 -4.41 4.01 -5.60
N THR A 168 -4.93 3.50 -6.71
CA THR A 168 -4.16 2.68 -7.67
C THR A 168 -3.49 3.51 -8.77
N GLY A 169 -3.72 4.83 -8.76
CA GLY A 169 -3.25 5.78 -9.76
C GLY A 169 -4.20 5.96 -10.94
N VAL A 170 -4.22 7.17 -11.47
CA VAL A 170 -5.05 7.58 -12.62
C VAL A 170 -4.13 8.02 -13.76
N TRP A 171 -4.43 7.57 -14.99
CA TRP A 171 -3.68 7.99 -16.16
C TRP A 171 -4.22 9.32 -16.70
N VAL A 172 -3.37 10.35 -16.75
CA VAL A 172 -3.67 11.69 -17.25
C VAL A 172 -2.68 12.11 -18.32
N ASP A 173 -3.07 13.06 -19.17
CA ASP A 173 -2.16 13.65 -20.13
C ASP A 173 -1.18 14.59 -19.42
N LEU A 174 0.07 14.57 -19.85
CA LEU A 174 1.13 15.40 -19.30
C LEU A 174 1.46 16.56 -20.24
N ASP A 175 1.91 17.67 -19.64
CA ASP A 175 2.51 18.79 -20.36
C ASP A 175 3.98 18.48 -20.77
N GLU A 176 4.61 19.40 -21.48
CA GLU A 176 6.01 19.28 -21.89
C GLU A 176 6.99 19.14 -20.72
N ARG A 177 6.61 19.64 -19.55
CA ARG A 177 7.38 19.53 -18.30
C ARG A 177 7.01 18.29 -17.49
N LYS A 178 6.28 17.33 -18.10
CA LYS A 178 5.79 16.09 -17.46
C LYS A 178 4.89 16.31 -16.25
N ARG A 179 4.14 17.44 -16.22
CA ARG A 179 3.14 17.70 -15.18
C ARG A 179 1.75 17.37 -15.71
N PRO A 180 0.81 16.94 -14.84
CA PRO A 180 -0.57 16.67 -15.24
C PRO A 180 -1.22 17.92 -15.85
N LYS A 181 -1.76 17.81 -17.08
CA LYS A 181 -2.54 18.89 -17.70
C LYS A 181 -3.86 19.12 -16.95
N ASN A 182 -4.49 18.04 -16.49
CA ASN A 182 -5.71 18.08 -15.71
C ASN A 182 -5.47 17.36 -14.39
N ILE A 183 -5.69 18.05 -13.30
CA ILE A 183 -5.57 17.49 -11.95
C ILE A 183 -6.84 16.67 -11.67
N PRO A 184 -6.72 15.35 -11.36
CA PRO A 184 -7.87 14.54 -11.00
C PRO A 184 -8.54 15.05 -9.73
N ARG A 185 -9.85 14.90 -9.64
CA ARG A 185 -10.58 15.18 -8.39
C ARG A 185 -10.38 14.02 -7.42
N LEU A 186 -10.25 14.34 -6.13
CA LEU A 186 -10.30 13.34 -5.09
C LEU A 186 -11.69 12.70 -5.03
N PHE A 187 -11.71 11.42 -4.73
CA PHE A 187 -12.96 10.72 -4.44
C PHE A 187 -13.63 11.29 -3.17
N GLY A 188 -14.93 11.22 -3.06
CA GLY A 188 -15.66 11.72 -1.90
C GLY A 188 -15.13 11.15 -0.58
N TRP A 189 -14.89 9.86 -0.52
CA TRP A 189 -14.30 9.18 0.65
C TRP A 189 -12.88 9.64 1.01
N ALA A 190 -12.16 10.26 0.10
CA ALA A 190 -10.82 10.80 0.32
C ALA A 190 -10.83 12.27 0.74
N THR A 191 -11.97 12.80 1.14
CA THR A 191 -12.16 14.16 1.68
C THR A 191 -12.63 14.10 3.14
N PRO A 192 -12.28 15.10 3.99
CA PRO A 192 -12.76 15.14 5.37
C PRO A 192 -14.28 15.13 5.48
N GLN A 193 -14.97 15.80 4.56
CA GLN A 193 -16.43 15.85 4.55
C GLN A 193 -17.03 14.47 4.26
N GLY A 194 -16.71 13.86 3.13
CA GLY A 194 -17.27 12.57 2.77
C GLY A 194 -16.90 11.46 3.78
N TRP A 195 -15.71 11.55 4.41
CA TRP A 195 -15.34 10.63 5.48
C TRP A 195 -16.24 10.73 6.70
N ARG A 196 -16.61 11.98 7.12
CA ARG A 196 -17.57 12.22 8.20
C ARG A 196 -18.98 11.79 7.83
N GLU A 197 -19.36 11.87 6.56
CA GLU A 197 -20.63 11.37 6.01
C GLU A 197 -20.65 9.83 5.90
N GLY A 198 -19.59 9.14 6.31
CA GLY A 198 -19.50 7.68 6.32
C GLY A 198 -19.00 7.07 5.02
N LEU A 199 -18.58 7.87 4.03
CA LEU A 199 -17.99 7.33 2.80
C LEU A 199 -16.64 6.68 3.10
N ARG A 200 -16.39 5.51 2.52
CA ARG A 200 -15.16 4.74 2.70
C ARG A 200 -14.65 4.21 1.35
N PRO A 201 -13.34 3.90 1.22
CA PRO A 201 -12.81 3.28 0.02
C PRO A 201 -13.60 2.03 -0.37
N GLY A 202 -13.97 1.90 -1.64
CA GLY A 202 -14.76 0.77 -2.15
C GLY A 202 -16.28 0.91 -2.01
N GLN A 203 -16.79 1.96 -1.35
CA GLN A 203 -18.23 2.18 -1.19
C GLN A 203 -18.86 3.15 -2.21
N GLU A 204 -18.08 3.70 -3.14
CA GLU A 204 -18.52 4.77 -4.08
C GLU A 204 -19.57 4.35 -5.12
N ALA A 205 -19.97 3.08 -5.16
CA ALA A 205 -20.96 2.61 -6.14
C ALA A 205 -22.40 3.12 -5.90
N LYS A 206 -22.67 3.86 -4.80
CA LYS A 206 -24.04 4.24 -4.44
C LYS A 206 -24.40 5.72 -4.57
N SER A 207 -23.48 6.66 -4.82
CA SER A 207 -23.83 8.09 -4.77
C SER A 207 -23.26 9.01 -5.85
N ALA A 208 -22.60 8.51 -6.89
CA ALA A 208 -22.12 9.35 -7.98
C ALA A 208 -22.97 9.19 -9.25
N SER A 209 -24.21 9.65 -9.20
CA SER A 209 -24.98 9.98 -10.41
C SER A 209 -24.76 11.45 -10.77
N SER A 210 -23.63 11.78 -11.40
CA SER A 210 -23.53 12.95 -12.28
C SER A 210 -22.39 12.74 -13.25
N THR A 211 -22.75 12.32 -14.37
CA THR A 211 -22.21 11.90 -15.66
C THR A 211 -21.17 12.81 -16.30
N PRO A 212 -20.28 12.22 -17.15
CA PRO A 212 -20.35 12.55 -18.56
C PRO A 212 -20.88 11.36 -19.39
N LYS A 213 -21.76 11.69 -20.32
CA LYS A 213 -22.50 10.85 -21.24
C LYS A 213 -21.58 9.88 -22.00
N PRO A 214 -21.86 8.56 -22.00
CA PRO A 214 -21.11 7.60 -22.83
C PRO A 214 -21.49 7.70 -24.29
N ALA A 215 -20.54 7.34 -25.15
CA ALA A 215 -20.75 7.22 -26.57
C ALA A 215 -21.82 6.15 -26.88
N PRO A 216 -22.62 6.28 -27.95
CA PRO A 216 -23.75 5.42 -28.20
C PRO A 216 -23.28 4.03 -28.67
N GLY A 217 -23.70 2.98 -27.95
CA GLY A 217 -23.51 1.60 -28.37
C GLY A 217 -23.38 0.53 -27.29
N ALA A 218 -23.22 0.87 -26.01
CA ALA A 218 -23.17 -0.14 -24.94
C ALA A 218 -24.59 -0.43 -24.42
N ARG A 219 -25.01 -1.69 -24.48
CA ARG A 219 -26.25 -2.16 -23.84
C ARG A 219 -26.12 -1.96 -22.33
N GLU A 220 -26.98 -1.15 -21.75
CA GLU A 220 -27.13 -0.99 -20.30
C GLU A 220 -27.53 -2.33 -19.69
N VAL A 221 -26.63 -2.92 -18.92
CA VAL A 221 -26.93 -4.05 -18.03
C VAL A 221 -27.44 -3.46 -16.71
N SER A 222 -28.48 -4.04 -16.15
CA SER A 222 -29.07 -3.54 -14.89
C SER A 222 -28.01 -3.56 -13.77
N ALA A 223 -28.09 -2.61 -12.84
CA ALA A 223 -27.16 -2.56 -11.69
C ALA A 223 -27.22 -3.84 -10.83
N GLU A 224 -28.36 -4.54 -10.84
CA GLU A 224 -28.54 -5.83 -10.17
C GLU A 224 -27.75 -6.95 -10.84
N ASP A 225 -27.71 -7.01 -12.16
CA ASP A 225 -26.95 -8.01 -12.91
C ASP A 225 -25.43 -7.80 -12.72
N ALA A 226 -24.96 -6.56 -12.72
CA ALA A 226 -23.55 -6.26 -12.45
C ALA A 226 -23.14 -6.68 -11.03
N ASN A 227 -23.98 -6.42 -10.03
CA ASN A 227 -23.72 -6.84 -8.64
C ASN A 227 -23.77 -8.37 -8.48
N ALA A 228 -24.62 -9.07 -9.24
CA ALA A 228 -24.66 -10.52 -9.26
C ALA A 228 -23.36 -11.11 -9.85
N LEU A 229 -22.85 -10.53 -10.95
CA LEU A 229 -21.57 -10.94 -11.54
C LEU A 229 -20.40 -10.70 -10.59
N VAL A 230 -20.35 -9.54 -9.89
CA VAL A 230 -19.31 -9.25 -8.90
C VAL A 230 -19.33 -10.30 -7.77
N ARG A 231 -20.50 -10.67 -7.26
CA ARG A 231 -20.62 -11.73 -6.24
C ARG A 231 -20.07 -13.06 -6.73
N GLN A 232 -20.42 -13.48 -7.94
CA GLN A 232 -19.89 -14.71 -8.55
C GLN A 232 -18.37 -14.69 -8.70
N VAL A 233 -17.78 -13.54 -9.05
CA VAL A 233 -16.33 -13.37 -9.11
C VAL A 233 -15.70 -13.49 -7.71
N LEU A 234 -16.32 -12.89 -6.68
CA LEU A 234 -15.84 -12.95 -5.29
C LEU A 234 -15.91 -14.38 -4.72
N GLU A 235 -16.94 -15.15 -5.04
CA GLU A 235 -17.10 -16.55 -4.62
C GLU A 235 -15.97 -17.46 -5.13
N LEU A 236 -15.34 -17.10 -6.24
CA LEU A 236 -14.21 -17.83 -6.81
C LEU A 236 -12.86 -17.51 -6.14
N ALA A 237 -12.81 -16.57 -5.19
CA ALA A 237 -11.55 -16.18 -4.55
C ALA A 237 -10.94 -17.32 -3.71
N GLU A 238 -11.76 -18.03 -2.95
CA GLU A 238 -11.33 -19.15 -2.11
C GLU A 238 -10.92 -20.38 -2.93
N PRO A 239 -11.75 -20.89 -3.89
CA PRO A 239 -11.37 -22.05 -4.71
C PRO A 239 -10.11 -21.83 -5.55
N LEU A 240 -9.90 -20.63 -6.09
CA LEU A 240 -8.75 -20.33 -6.94
C LEU A 240 -7.46 -20.06 -6.13
N GLY A 241 -7.59 -19.69 -4.87
CA GLY A 241 -6.50 -19.19 -4.06
C GLY A 241 -6.08 -17.77 -4.46
N TRP A 242 -5.56 -17.06 -3.48
CA TRP A 242 -5.31 -15.62 -3.55
C TRP A 242 -4.46 -15.15 -4.75
N ARG A 243 -3.41 -15.90 -5.09
CA ARG A 243 -2.47 -15.47 -6.12
C ARG A 243 -3.03 -15.62 -7.53
N LEU A 244 -3.64 -16.77 -7.83
CA LEU A 244 -4.28 -17.00 -9.13
C LEU A 244 -5.48 -16.07 -9.31
N TYR A 245 -6.33 -15.92 -8.30
CA TYR A 245 -7.47 -15.00 -8.31
C TYR A 245 -7.05 -13.57 -8.68
N ARG A 246 -6.04 -13.02 -7.97
CA ARG A 246 -5.51 -11.68 -8.28
C ARG A 246 -4.83 -11.59 -9.63
N GLY A 247 -4.11 -12.60 -10.02
CA GLY A 247 -3.48 -12.68 -11.33
C GLY A 247 -4.49 -12.58 -12.46
N LEU A 248 -5.65 -13.26 -12.33
CA LEU A 248 -6.74 -13.21 -13.30
C LEU A 248 -7.44 -11.85 -13.32
N LEU A 249 -7.69 -11.22 -12.18
CA LEU A 249 -8.21 -9.85 -12.13
C LEU A 249 -7.28 -8.85 -12.81
N ARG A 250 -5.99 -8.94 -12.52
CA ARG A 250 -4.98 -8.07 -13.11
C ARG A 250 -4.84 -8.25 -14.61
N THR A 251 -4.89 -9.50 -15.10
CA THR A 251 -4.71 -9.82 -16.51
C THR A 251 -5.97 -9.51 -17.32
N GLY A 252 -7.15 -9.82 -16.77
CA GLY A 252 -8.44 -9.67 -17.45
C GLY A 252 -9.03 -8.26 -17.41
N ALA A 253 -8.83 -7.53 -16.33
CA ALA A 253 -9.45 -6.23 -16.11
C ALA A 253 -8.48 -5.13 -15.62
N ARG A 254 -7.21 -5.47 -15.32
CA ARG A 254 -6.19 -4.56 -14.76
C ARG A 254 -6.59 -3.94 -13.42
N VAL A 255 -7.39 -4.65 -12.64
CA VAL A 255 -7.86 -4.24 -11.31
C VAL A 255 -7.41 -5.22 -10.24
N TRP A 256 -7.52 -4.81 -8.98
CA TRP A 256 -7.23 -5.65 -7.83
C TRP A 256 -8.50 -6.15 -7.13
N ASN A 257 -9.63 -5.48 -7.35
CA ASN A 257 -10.92 -5.81 -6.78
C ASN A 257 -11.96 -5.88 -7.90
N PRO A 258 -12.81 -6.92 -8.00
CA PRO A 258 -13.83 -7.03 -9.03
C PRO A 258 -14.89 -5.91 -8.98
N THR A 259 -15.07 -5.26 -7.82
CA THR A 259 -15.96 -4.11 -7.68
C THR A 259 -15.49 -2.86 -8.44
N GLU A 260 -14.23 -2.84 -8.88
CA GLU A 260 -13.65 -1.75 -9.70
C GLU A 260 -14.00 -1.91 -11.19
N ILE A 261 -14.50 -3.08 -11.61
CA ILE A 261 -14.86 -3.35 -13.00
C ILE A 261 -16.26 -2.76 -13.27
N ARG A 262 -16.32 -1.68 -14.04
CA ARG A 262 -17.56 -1.01 -14.40
C ARG A 262 -18.22 -1.56 -15.66
N ASP A 263 -17.42 -2.18 -16.52
CA ASP A 263 -17.88 -2.77 -17.78
C ASP A 263 -18.33 -4.22 -17.53
N ALA A 264 -19.61 -4.48 -17.73
CA ALA A 264 -20.20 -5.79 -17.53
C ALA A 264 -19.63 -6.86 -18.48
N ASP A 265 -19.21 -6.48 -19.67
CA ASP A 265 -18.61 -7.43 -20.62
C ASP A 265 -17.19 -7.80 -20.19
N VAL A 266 -16.44 -6.86 -19.62
CA VAL A 266 -15.15 -7.13 -18.97
C VAL A 266 -15.35 -8.04 -17.76
N LEU A 267 -16.36 -7.78 -16.95
CA LEU A 267 -16.68 -8.58 -15.77
C LEU A 267 -17.07 -10.01 -16.14
N ARG A 268 -17.90 -10.18 -17.19
CA ARG A 268 -18.24 -11.52 -17.74
C ARG A 268 -17.01 -12.26 -18.25
N LYS A 269 -16.10 -11.56 -18.95
CA LYS A 269 -14.83 -12.16 -19.42
C LYS A 269 -13.95 -12.61 -18.26
N VAL A 270 -13.81 -11.79 -17.24
CA VAL A 270 -13.05 -12.14 -16.03
C VAL A 270 -13.69 -13.34 -15.33
N LEU A 271 -15.00 -13.33 -15.15
CA LEU A 271 -15.75 -14.45 -14.56
C LEU A 271 -15.54 -15.74 -15.36
N ALA A 272 -15.64 -15.69 -16.68
CA ALA A 272 -15.42 -16.86 -17.55
C ALA A 272 -13.99 -17.40 -17.43
N GLN A 273 -12.98 -16.52 -17.32
CA GLN A 273 -11.59 -16.93 -17.09
C GLN A 273 -11.41 -17.60 -15.72
N MET A 274 -12.01 -17.05 -14.68
CA MET A 274 -11.96 -17.62 -13.33
C MET A 274 -12.68 -18.96 -13.23
N GLN A 275 -13.84 -19.09 -13.85
CA GLN A 275 -14.56 -20.37 -13.94
C GLN A 275 -13.76 -21.41 -14.74
N SER A 276 -13.04 -20.98 -15.79
CA SER A 276 -12.12 -21.86 -16.53
C SER A 276 -10.95 -22.33 -15.66
N ALA A 277 -10.42 -21.43 -14.82
CA ALA A 277 -9.35 -21.78 -13.88
C ALA A 277 -9.85 -22.74 -12.77
N ASP A 278 -11.02 -22.52 -12.23
CA ASP A 278 -11.64 -23.44 -11.23
C ASP A 278 -11.84 -24.85 -11.82
N ARG A 279 -12.40 -24.94 -13.04
CA ARG A 279 -12.48 -26.23 -13.73
C ARG A 279 -11.09 -26.86 -13.95
N GLY A 280 -10.08 -26.04 -14.26
CA GLY A 280 -8.70 -26.50 -14.39
C GLY A 280 -8.14 -27.09 -13.10
N LEU A 281 -8.37 -26.44 -11.96
CA LEU A 281 -7.94 -26.96 -10.65
C LEU A 281 -8.63 -28.28 -10.30
N ARG A 282 -9.92 -28.42 -10.57
CA ARG A 282 -10.66 -29.68 -10.35
C ARG A 282 -10.14 -30.81 -11.24
N ARG A 283 -9.78 -30.52 -12.50
CA ARG A 283 -9.16 -31.50 -13.40
C ARG A 283 -7.77 -31.90 -12.91
N LEU A 284 -6.97 -30.94 -12.41
CA LEU A 284 -5.68 -31.23 -11.78
C LEU A 284 -5.84 -32.17 -10.58
N GLU A 285 -6.77 -31.86 -9.70
CA GLU A 285 -7.09 -32.69 -8.54
C GLU A 285 -7.50 -34.11 -8.96
N ALA A 286 -8.39 -34.24 -9.95
CA ALA A 286 -8.81 -35.53 -10.47
C ALA A 286 -7.65 -36.32 -11.10
N ALA A 287 -6.71 -35.68 -11.78
CA ALA A 287 -5.52 -36.32 -12.32
C ALA A 287 -4.58 -36.78 -11.20
N LEU A 288 -4.34 -35.94 -10.19
CA LEU A 288 -3.48 -36.27 -9.06
C LEU A 288 -4.08 -37.38 -8.16
N ASN A 289 -5.38 -37.45 -8.06
CA ASN A 289 -6.06 -38.56 -7.35
C ASN A 289 -5.85 -39.96 -8.01
N ARG A 290 -5.49 -39.98 -9.31
CA ARG A 290 -5.18 -41.23 -10.05
C ARG A 290 -3.72 -41.63 -9.90
N VAL A 291 -2.78 -40.67 -9.86
CA VAL A 291 -1.33 -40.96 -9.91
C VAL A 291 -0.59 -40.65 -8.60
N GLY A 292 -1.28 -40.10 -7.63
CA GLY A 292 -0.70 -39.67 -6.36
C GLY A 292 -0.28 -38.19 -6.36
N PRO A 293 -0.37 -37.51 -5.20
CA PRO A 293 -0.03 -36.09 -5.07
C PRO A 293 1.45 -35.81 -5.32
N GLU A 294 2.33 -36.78 -5.15
CA GLU A 294 3.79 -36.68 -5.38
C GLU A 294 4.11 -36.44 -6.86
N ALA A 295 3.23 -36.82 -7.80
CA ALA A 295 3.39 -36.52 -9.23
C ALA A 295 3.39 -35.02 -9.56
N LEU A 296 2.86 -34.18 -8.67
CA LEU A 296 2.84 -32.73 -8.84
C LEU A 296 4.25 -32.10 -8.79
N VAL A 297 5.14 -32.63 -7.95
CA VAL A 297 6.48 -32.05 -7.75
C VAL A 297 7.32 -32.02 -9.03
N PRO A 298 7.49 -33.13 -9.77
CA PRO A 298 8.24 -33.11 -11.03
C PRO A 298 7.57 -32.23 -12.09
N ILE A 299 6.24 -32.17 -12.13
CA ILE A 299 5.49 -31.31 -13.06
C ILE A 299 5.80 -29.84 -12.81
N LEU A 300 5.68 -29.39 -11.55
CA LEU A 300 6.00 -28.03 -11.18
C LEU A 300 7.46 -27.67 -11.47
N ARG A 301 8.39 -28.57 -11.18
CA ARG A 301 9.83 -28.37 -11.44
C ARG A 301 10.10 -28.21 -12.93
N SER A 302 9.45 -28.97 -13.80
CA SER A 302 9.60 -28.83 -15.26
C SER A 302 9.14 -27.48 -15.79
N LEU A 303 8.19 -26.84 -15.09
CA LEU A 303 7.67 -25.51 -15.36
C LEU A 303 8.38 -24.39 -14.60
N ARG A 304 9.47 -24.71 -13.88
CA ARG A 304 10.23 -23.80 -13.02
C ARG A 304 9.38 -23.16 -11.90
N LEU A 305 8.45 -23.94 -11.37
CA LEU A 305 7.61 -23.57 -10.23
C LEU A 305 8.03 -24.37 -8.99
N ASN A 306 8.05 -23.73 -7.83
CA ASN A 306 8.35 -24.40 -6.57
C ASN A 306 7.07 -24.91 -5.86
N SER A 307 5.92 -24.34 -6.18
CA SER A 307 4.62 -24.75 -5.66
C SER A 307 3.48 -24.31 -6.57
N LEU A 308 2.32 -24.96 -6.45
CA LEU A 308 1.10 -24.56 -7.14
C LEU A 308 0.65 -23.13 -6.75
N ALA A 309 0.97 -22.72 -5.53
CA ALA A 309 0.68 -21.36 -5.06
C ALA A 309 1.44 -20.25 -5.82
N GLN A 310 2.41 -20.58 -6.67
CA GLN A 310 3.09 -19.62 -7.54
C GLN A 310 2.36 -19.35 -8.86
N VAL A 311 1.35 -20.15 -9.20
CA VAL A 311 0.55 -19.96 -10.41
C VAL A 311 -0.32 -18.72 -10.26
N ASP A 312 -0.14 -17.76 -11.16
CA ASP A 312 -0.81 -16.46 -11.15
C ASP A 312 -1.57 -16.13 -12.45
N ASN A 313 -1.58 -17.05 -13.41
CA ASN A 313 -2.25 -16.87 -14.68
C ASN A 313 -2.80 -18.17 -15.25
N LEU A 314 -3.80 -18.05 -16.15
CA LEU A 314 -4.53 -19.17 -16.72
C LEU A 314 -3.65 -20.05 -17.62
N GLU A 315 -2.70 -19.49 -18.36
CA GLU A 315 -1.84 -20.24 -19.26
C GLU A 315 -0.89 -21.18 -18.50
N THR A 316 -0.30 -20.68 -17.42
CA THR A 316 0.54 -21.50 -16.54
C THR A 316 -0.28 -22.62 -15.89
N LEU A 317 -1.50 -22.32 -15.43
CA LEU A 317 -2.40 -23.33 -14.88
C LEU A 317 -2.72 -24.42 -15.91
N LYS A 318 -3.10 -24.05 -17.14
CA LYS A 318 -3.39 -25.00 -18.22
C LYS A 318 -2.22 -25.94 -18.49
N ARG A 319 -0.99 -25.40 -18.48
CA ARG A 319 0.22 -26.23 -18.66
C ARG A 319 0.42 -27.24 -17.54
N VAL A 320 0.19 -26.84 -16.28
CA VAL A 320 0.25 -27.75 -15.12
C VAL A 320 -0.80 -28.85 -15.26
N VAL A 321 -2.05 -28.48 -15.56
CA VAL A 321 -3.17 -29.42 -15.74
C VAL A 321 -2.86 -30.43 -16.86
N HIS A 322 -2.44 -29.93 -18.02
CA HIS A 322 -2.15 -30.79 -19.18
C HIS A 322 -1.03 -31.81 -18.90
N GLN A 323 0.03 -31.37 -18.21
CA GLN A 323 1.10 -32.31 -17.83
C GLN A 323 0.64 -33.35 -16.80
N ALA A 324 -0.20 -32.97 -15.83
CA ALA A 324 -0.74 -33.91 -14.87
C ALA A 324 -1.65 -34.95 -15.52
N GLU A 325 -2.49 -34.53 -16.49
CA GLU A 325 -3.34 -35.44 -17.24
C GLU A 325 -2.54 -36.43 -18.10
N ARG A 326 -1.48 -35.95 -18.78
CA ARG A 326 -0.58 -36.83 -19.52
C ARG A 326 0.11 -37.88 -18.65
N VAL A 327 0.54 -37.51 -17.45
CA VAL A 327 1.12 -38.46 -16.50
C VAL A 327 0.07 -39.47 -16.06
N ALA A 328 -1.16 -39.02 -15.80
CA ALA A 328 -2.28 -39.91 -15.43
C ALA A 328 -2.70 -40.86 -16.54
N GLU A 329 -2.56 -40.49 -17.82
CA GLU A 329 -2.83 -41.32 -18.98
C GLU A 329 -1.71 -42.34 -19.25
N SER A 330 -0.45 -42.01 -18.91
CA SER A 330 0.70 -42.90 -19.13
C SER A 330 0.90 -43.92 -18.01
N THR A 331 0.13 -43.86 -16.94
CA THR A 331 0.21 -44.77 -15.79
C THR A 331 -0.84 -45.93 -15.88
N HIS A 332 -1.63 -45.91 -16.96
CA HIS A 332 -2.53 -46.99 -17.38
C HIS A 332 -1.94 -47.75 -18.58
#